data_a7772394d21fef2b13e34ff913091db6
#
_entry.id   a7772394d21fef2b13e34ff913091db6
#
_cell.length_a   1.000
_cell.length_b   1.000
_cell.length_c   1.000
_cell.angle_alpha   90.00
_cell.angle_beta   90.00
_cell.angle_gamma   90.00
#
_symmetry.space_group_name_H-M   'P 1'
#
loop_
_entity.id
_entity.type
_entity.pdbx_description
1 polymer ?
#
loop_
_entity_poly.entity_id
_entity_poly.type
_entity_poly.pdbx_seq_one_letter_code
_entity_poly.pdbx_strand_id
1 'polypeptide(L)'
;PLCENSQVQWGEKSAYAWEAVKRTQMLYETSVGLLQGDLRRGKNPTLTIFNTLNWKRSEMLTVYIDFEVIPRNQFFEITDFQGHSLKVQPIRYRREGCYYAIFAEDIPPMGYKTFEIVFKQPSTDTGTITINNASIENHFYKLQLNPDKGTIQSLYDKELNCELVDSSSPWELGAFIYEKLGNRDQLAQYRLDDYNRTGLSECRI
;
A
#
# COMPACT_ATOMS: atom_id res chain seq x y z
N PRO A 1 17.79 -3.16 32.24
CA PRO A 1 18.87 -3.29 31.26
C PRO A 1 19.15 -4.76 31.03
N LEU A 2 19.17 -5.18 29.75
CA LEU A 2 19.59 -6.53 29.38
C LEU A 2 21.07 -6.69 29.75
N CYS A 3 21.45 -7.82 30.35
CA CYS A 3 22.86 -8.07 30.61
C CYS A 3 23.61 -8.29 29.28
N GLU A 4 24.92 -8.01 29.29
CA GLU A 4 25.77 -8.09 28.10
C GLU A 4 25.66 -9.44 27.36
N ASN A 5 25.62 -10.56 28.11
CA ASN A 5 25.43 -11.89 27.56
C ASN A 5 24.09 -12.06 26.81
N SER A 6 23.01 -11.45 27.31
CA SER A 6 21.71 -11.49 26.63
C SER A 6 21.74 -10.71 25.31
N GLN A 7 22.44 -9.58 25.26
CA GLN A 7 22.60 -8.80 24.04
C GLN A 7 23.38 -9.56 22.98
N VAL A 8 24.47 -10.23 23.36
CA VAL A 8 25.28 -11.07 22.47
C VAL A 8 24.44 -12.22 21.93
N GLN A 9 23.71 -12.96 22.78
CA GLN A 9 22.86 -14.07 22.34
C GLN A 9 21.73 -13.60 21.38
N TRP A 10 21.12 -12.47 21.65
CA TRP A 10 20.12 -11.91 20.74
C TRP A 10 20.73 -11.48 19.40
N GLY A 11 21.94 -10.91 19.43
CA GLY A 11 22.67 -10.58 18.23
C GLY A 11 22.98 -11.81 17.36
N GLU A 12 23.47 -12.89 17.96
CA GLU A 12 23.73 -14.15 17.27
C GLU A 12 22.47 -14.77 16.67
N LYS A 13 21.39 -14.87 17.45
CA LYS A 13 20.11 -15.41 16.97
C LYS A 13 19.51 -14.56 15.83
N SER A 14 19.60 -13.24 15.95
CA SER A 14 19.17 -12.34 14.89
C SER A 14 20.00 -12.50 13.62
N ALA A 15 21.32 -12.76 13.76
CA ALA A 15 22.20 -13.00 12.62
C ALA A 15 21.79 -14.23 11.81
N TYR A 16 21.34 -15.32 12.45
CA TYR A 16 20.83 -16.51 11.75
C TYR A 16 19.59 -16.19 10.91
N ALA A 17 18.66 -15.40 11.47
CA ALA A 17 17.45 -14.99 10.75
C ALA A 17 17.80 -14.11 9.54
N TRP A 18 18.68 -13.15 9.71
CA TRP A 18 19.17 -12.28 8.63
C TRP A 18 19.91 -13.06 7.54
N GLU A 19 20.75 -14.04 7.92
CA GLU A 19 21.46 -14.88 6.97
C GLU A 19 20.50 -15.75 6.15
N ALA A 20 19.43 -16.28 6.78
CA ALA A 20 18.39 -17.02 6.09
C ALA A 20 17.68 -16.15 5.04
N VAL A 21 17.28 -14.93 5.40
CA VAL A 21 16.64 -13.97 4.48
C VAL A 21 17.59 -13.68 3.30
N LYS A 22 18.86 -13.36 3.58
CA LYS A 22 19.85 -13.02 2.58
C LYS A 22 20.10 -14.16 1.58
N ARG A 23 20.28 -15.40 2.08
CA ARG A 23 20.46 -16.57 1.22
C ARG A 23 19.24 -16.89 0.38
N THR A 24 18.05 -16.79 0.97
CA THR A 24 16.79 -16.99 0.25
C THR A 24 16.63 -15.97 -0.86
N GLN A 25 16.94 -14.69 -0.59
CA GLN A 25 16.90 -13.63 -1.59
C GLN A 25 17.87 -13.91 -2.76
N MET A 26 19.12 -14.32 -2.47
CA MET A 26 20.08 -14.68 -3.50
C MET A 26 19.61 -15.86 -4.37
N LEU A 27 19.06 -16.90 -3.74
CA LEU A 27 18.50 -18.05 -4.48
C LEU A 27 17.32 -17.65 -5.35
N TYR A 28 16.44 -16.79 -4.84
CA TYR A 28 15.30 -16.24 -5.55
C TYR A 28 15.77 -15.47 -6.80
N GLU A 29 16.68 -14.52 -6.63
CA GLU A 29 17.21 -13.70 -7.73
C GLU A 29 17.91 -14.57 -8.80
N THR A 30 18.71 -15.56 -8.37
CA THR A 30 19.35 -16.50 -9.28
C THR A 30 18.32 -17.32 -10.06
N SER A 31 17.29 -17.82 -9.39
CA SER A 31 16.23 -18.65 -10.02
C SER A 31 15.43 -17.83 -11.03
N VAL A 32 15.04 -16.60 -10.68
CA VAL A 32 14.34 -15.69 -11.61
C VAL A 32 15.23 -15.32 -12.80
N GLY A 33 16.52 -15.10 -12.56
CA GLY A 33 17.49 -14.83 -13.62
C GLY A 33 17.63 -15.99 -14.62
N LEU A 34 17.61 -17.24 -14.17
CA LEU A 34 17.63 -18.42 -15.02
C LEU A 34 16.35 -18.54 -15.87
N LEU A 35 15.20 -18.18 -15.31
CA LEU A 35 13.94 -18.21 -16.04
C LEU A 35 13.82 -17.11 -17.11
N GLN A 36 14.60 -16.04 -17.00
CA GLN A 36 14.48 -14.87 -17.87
C GLN A 36 14.61 -15.22 -19.38
N GLY A 37 15.38 -16.23 -19.73
CA GLY A 37 15.56 -16.69 -21.11
C GLY A 37 14.31 -17.28 -21.74
N ASP A 38 13.45 -17.88 -20.92
CA ASP A 38 12.23 -18.57 -21.35
C ASP A 38 10.98 -17.69 -21.26
N LEU A 39 11.10 -16.49 -20.69
CA LEU A 39 9.98 -15.57 -20.58
C LEU A 39 9.66 -14.91 -21.93
N ARG A 40 8.36 -14.79 -22.20
CA ARG A 40 7.90 -14.07 -23.38
C ARG A 40 8.33 -12.61 -23.31
N ARG A 41 8.99 -12.14 -24.37
CA ARG A 41 9.39 -10.74 -24.54
C ARG A 41 8.50 -10.09 -25.60
N GLY A 42 8.07 -8.84 -25.33
CA GLY A 42 7.40 -7.98 -26.29
C GLY A 42 8.39 -7.06 -27.01
N LYS A 43 7.85 -6.14 -27.81
CA LYS A 43 8.62 -5.02 -28.40
C LYS A 43 8.89 -3.92 -27.37
N ASN A 44 8.03 -3.81 -26.39
CA ASN A 44 8.11 -2.85 -25.29
C ASN A 44 8.71 -3.52 -24.03
N PRO A 45 9.09 -2.75 -23.02
CA PRO A 45 9.43 -3.30 -21.71
C PRO A 45 8.31 -4.19 -21.17
N THR A 46 8.67 -5.30 -20.53
CA THR A 46 7.71 -6.28 -20.02
C THR A 46 7.79 -6.40 -18.50
N LEU A 47 6.64 -6.63 -17.89
CA LEU A 47 6.49 -6.98 -16.47
C LEU A 47 6.00 -8.42 -16.39
N THR A 48 6.76 -9.30 -15.73
CA THR A 48 6.35 -10.68 -15.49
C THR A 48 6.07 -10.89 -14.02
N ILE A 49 4.88 -11.40 -13.72
CA ILE A 49 4.38 -11.64 -12.36
C ILE A 49 4.27 -13.15 -12.16
N PHE A 50 4.99 -13.68 -11.16
CA PHE A 50 5.00 -15.08 -10.80
C PHE A 50 4.08 -15.35 -9.62
N ASN A 51 3.34 -16.46 -9.71
CA ASN A 51 2.62 -17.03 -8.58
C ASN A 51 3.25 -18.37 -8.20
N THR A 52 3.90 -18.40 -7.05
CA THR A 52 4.57 -19.58 -6.52
C THR A 52 3.66 -20.49 -5.70
N LEU A 53 2.38 -20.14 -5.56
CA LEU A 53 1.39 -20.92 -4.82
C LEU A 53 0.62 -21.85 -5.75
N ASN A 54 0.03 -22.88 -5.20
CA ASN A 54 -0.71 -23.92 -5.92
C ASN A 54 -2.18 -23.57 -6.22
N TRP A 55 -2.58 -22.30 -6.01
CA TRP A 55 -3.91 -21.78 -6.38
C TRP A 55 -3.80 -20.48 -7.18
N LYS A 56 -4.83 -20.18 -7.94
CA LYS A 56 -4.94 -18.94 -8.72
C LYS A 56 -5.03 -17.73 -7.77
N ARG A 57 -4.32 -16.65 -8.09
CA ARG A 57 -4.29 -15.43 -7.29
C ARG A 57 -4.63 -14.19 -8.09
N SER A 58 -5.36 -13.30 -7.43
CA SER A 58 -5.49 -11.89 -7.83
C SER A 58 -5.03 -11.04 -6.65
N GLU A 59 -4.12 -10.09 -6.89
CA GLU A 59 -3.49 -9.35 -5.79
C GLU A 59 -3.02 -7.97 -6.24
N MET A 60 -3.01 -7.05 -5.27
CA MET A 60 -2.37 -5.75 -5.42
C MET A 60 -0.87 -5.88 -5.17
N LEU A 61 -0.08 -5.56 -6.17
CA LEU A 61 1.38 -5.60 -6.12
C LEU A 61 1.95 -4.19 -6.06
N THR A 62 3.03 -4.03 -5.29
CA THR A 62 3.85 -2.81 -5.32
C THR A 62 5.11 -3.07 -6.13
N VAL A 63 5.27 -2.38 -7.25
CA VAL A 63 6.39 -2.54 -8.17
C VAL A 63 7.13 -1.21 -8.31
N TYR A 64 8.46 -1.24 -8.12
CA TYR A 64 9.30 -0.10 -8.44
C TYR A 64 9.69 -0.17 -9.91
N ILE A 65 9.49 0.93 -10.64
CA ILE A 65 9.89 1.05 -12.03
C ILE A 65 10.73 2.32 -12.18
N ASP A 66 11.92 2.13 -12.74
CA ASP A 66 12.88 3.19 -12.99
C ASP A 66 12.42 4.12 -14.12
N PHE A 67 12.83 5.40 -14.08
CA PHE A 67 12.53 6.37 -15.13
C PHE A 67 13.30 6.11 -16.44
N GLU A 68 14.29 5.23 -16.42
CA GLU A 68 14.89 4.72 -17.67
C GLU A 68 13.92 3.79 -18.40
N VAL A 69 13.03 3.09 -17.69
CA VAL A 69 12.00 2.22 -18.28
C VAL A 69 10.73 3.00 -18.60
N ILE A 70 10.21 3.77 -17.63
CA ILE A 70 9.05 4.66 -17.82
C ILE A 70 9.50 6.09 -17.52
N PRO A 71 9.80 6.91 -18.55
CA PRO A 71 10.22 8.28 -18.35
C PRO A 71 9.23 9.10 -17.53
N ARG A 72 9.76 10.01 -16.72
CA ARG A 72 8.93 10.91 -15.91
C ARG A 72 7.98 11.70 -16.81
N ASN A 73 6.72 11.80 -16.41
CA ASN A 73 5.65 12.46 -17.17
C ASN A 73 5.23 11.75 -18.47
N GLN A 74 5.65 10.52 -18.69
CA GLN A 74 5.15 9.69 -19.79
C GLN A 74 3.90 8.95 -19.36
N PHE A 75 2.82 9.07 -20.13
CA PHE A 75 1.62 8.25 -19.93
C PHE A 75 1.83 6.85 -20.49
N PHE A 76 1.40 5.84 -19.77
CA PHE A 76 1.53 4.44 -20.15
C PHE A 76 0.36 3.61 -19.62
N GLU A 77 0.19 2.45 -20.19
CA GLU A 77 -0.64 1.37 -19.67
C GLU A 77 0.18 0.10 -19.56
N ILE A 78 -0.21 -0.78 -18.66
CA ILE A 78 0.33 -2.14 -18.57
C ILE A 78 -0.75 -3.07 -19.09
N THR A 79 -0.49 -3.75 -20.21
CA THR A 79 -1.49 -4.58 -20.90
C THR A 79 -0.99 -6.00 -21.05
N ASP A 80 -1.92 -6.97 -21.02
CA ASP A 80 -1.60 -8.31 -21.47
C ASP A 80 -1.47 -8.35 -23.02
N PHE A 81 -1.06 -9.50 -23.56
CA PHE A 81 -0.91 -9.66 -25.02
C PHE A 81 -2.27 -9.79 -25.77
N GLN A 82 -3.39 -9.80 -25.07
CA GLN A 82 -4.74 -9.70 -25.62
C GLN A 82 -5.27 -8.25 -25.60
N GLY A 83 -4.55 -7.32 -24.99
CA GLY A 83 -4.92 -5.91 -24.92
C GLY A 83 -5.73 -5.52 -23.68
N HIS A 84 -5.88 -6.41 -22.68
CA HIS A 84 -6.52 -6.06 -21.43
C HIS A 84 -5.56 -5.27 -20.56
N SER A 85 -5.97 -4.07 -20.14
CA SER A 85 -5.16 -3.18 -19.30
C SER A 85 -5.31 -3.55 -17.82
N LEU A 86 -4.17 -3.55 -17.11
CA LEU A 86 -4.16 -3.61 -15.65
C LEU A 86 -4.49 -2.25 -15.05
N LYS A 87 -5.10 -2.25 -13.88
CA LYS A 87 -5.26 -1.02 -13.08
C LYS A 87 -3.92 -0.68 -12.43
N VAL A 88 -3.40 0.50 -12.72
CA VAL A 88 -2.09 0.98 -12.27
C VAL A 88 -2.25 2.34 -11.61
N GLN A 89 -1.66 2.52 -10.44
CA GLN A 89 -1.67 3.79 -9.72
C GLN A 89 -0.27 4.11 -9.19
N PRO A 90 0.28 5.33 -9.42
CA PRO A 90 1.51 5.76 -8.77
C PRO A 90 1.27 5.93 -7.26
N ILE A 91 2.16 5.36 -6.44
CA ILE A 91 2.11 5.46 -4.98
C ILE A 91 3.13 6.48 -4.47
N ARG A 92 4.37 6.34 -4.94
CA ARG A 92 5.49 7.10 -4.39
C ARG A 92 6.59 7.35 -5.42
N TYR A 93 6.81 8.62 -5.70
CA TYR A 93 7.94 9.05 -6.53
C TYR A 93 9.25 9.04 -5.73
N ARG A 94 10.30 8.60 -6.39
CA ARG A 94 11.69 8.68 -5.95
C ARG A 94 12.50 9.51 -6.96
N ARG A 95 13.78 9.70 -6.67
CA ARG A 95 14.67 10.44 -7.58
C ARG A 95 14.81 9.76 -8.96
N GLU A 96 14.90 8.44 -8.97
CA GLU A 96 15.25 7.63 -10.14
C GLU A 96 14.08 6.81 -10.70
N GLY A 97 12.93 6.77 -10.01
CA GLY A 97 11.79 5.98 -10.42
C GLY A 97 10.55 6.23 -9.58
N CYS A 98 9.54 5.40 -9.77
CA CYS A 98 8.28 5.47 -9.05
C CYS A 98 7.83 4.08 -8.60
N TYR A 99 7.25 4.00 -7.40
CA TYR A 99 6.48 2.84 -6.96
C TYR A 99 5.07 2.92 -7.49
N TYR A 100 4.61 1.86 -8.11
CA TYR A 100 3.26 1.72 -8.63
C TYR A 100 2.52 0.60 -7.89
N ALA A 101 1.25 0.84 -7.55
CA ALA A 101 0.30 -0.21 -7.21
C ALA A 101 -0.28 -0.76 -8.51
N ILE A 102 -0.21 -2.08 -8.68
CA ILE A 102 -0.69 -2.78 -9.87
C ILE A 102 -1.60 -3.90 -9.41
N PHE A 103 -2.87 -3.88 -9.84
CA PHE A 103 -3.78 -4.96 -9.54
C PHE A 103 -3.67 -6.03 -10.64
N ALA A 104 -3.08 -7.18 -10.28
CA ALA A 104 -2.89 -8.31 -11.19
C ALA A 104 -3.94 -9.38 -10.90
N GLU A 105 -4.73 -9.71 -11.92
CA GLU A 105 -5.83 -10.66 -11.82
C GLU A 105 -5.46 -12.03 -12.42
N ASP A 106 -5.99 -13.08 -11.77
CA ASP A 106 -5.99 -14.43 -12.30
C ASP A 106 -4.61 -14.99 -12.66
N ILE A 107 -3.59 -14.70 -11.86
CA ILE A 107 -2.27 -15.30 -12.02
C ILE A 107 -2.38 -16.82 -11.76
N PRO A 108 -2.02 -17.67 -12.74
CA PRO A 108 -2.22 -19.11 -12.60
C PRO A 108 -1.40 -19.73 -11.47
N PRO A 109 -1.86 -20.85 -10.89
CA PRO A 109 -1.10 -21.56 -9.87
C PRO A 109 0.24 -22.06 -10.42
N MET A 110 1.31 -21.95 -9.60
CA MET A 110 2.67 -22.36 -9.98
C MET A 110 3.07 -21.86 -11.39
N GLY A 111 2.67 -20.62 -11.71
CA GLY A 111 2.84 -20.08 -13.04
C GLY A 111 3.09 -18.57 -13.04
N TYR A 112 2.96 -17.97 -14.21
CA TYR A 112 3.19 -16.54 -14.38
C TYR A 112 2.30 -15.94 -15.48
N LYS A 113 2.18 -14.62 -15.46
CA LYS A 113 1.66 -13.81 -16.57
C LYS A 113 2.68 -12.72 -16.92
N THR A 114 2.81 -12.43 -18.19
CA THR A 114 3.65 -11.36 -18.72
C THR A 114 2.78 -10.29 -19.34
N PHE A 115 3.11 -9.04 -19.06
CA PHE A 115 2.43 -7.84 -19.50
C PHE A 115 3.43 -6.91 -20.20
N GLU A 116 2.96 -6.12 -21.15
CA GLU A 116 3.77 -5.08 -21.82
C GLU A 116 3.45 -3.71 -21.26
N ILE A 117 4.47 -2.86 -21.16
CA ILE A 117 4.35 -1.46 -20.81
C ILE A 117 4.21 -0.67 -22.12
N VAL A 118 3.01 -0.18 -22.42
CA VAL A 118 2.69 0.51 -23.67
C VAL A 118 2.55 2.00 -23.42
N PHE A 119 3.35 2.81 -24.09
CA PHE A 119 3.26 4.27 -23.98
C PHE A 119 2.07 4.78 -24.78
N LYS A 120 1.31 5.69 -24.18
CA LYS A 120 0.11 6.30 -24.76
C LYS A 120 0.11 7.80 -24.62
N GLN A 121 -0.78 8.45 -25.35
CA GLN A 121 -1.16 9.83 -25.11
C GLN A 121 -2.04 9.92 -23.85
N PRO A 122 -2.08 11.08 -23.17
CA PRO A 122 -2.99 11.28 -22.05
C PRO A 122 -4.42 10.91 -22.45
N SER A 123 -5.05 10.00 -21.72
CA SER A 123 -6.48 9.76 -21.86
C SER A 123 -7.24 10.71 -20.93
N THR A 124 -8.39 11.18 -21.37
CA THR A 124 -9.32 11.97 -20.56
C THR A 124 -10.19 11.08 -19.67
N ASP A 125 -9.79 9.84 -19.45
CA ASP A 125 -10.54 8.94 -18.57
C ASP A 125 -10.46 9.49 -17.12
N THR A 126 -11.46 10.30 -16.79
CA THR A 126 -11.73 10.72 -15.43
C THR A 126 -12.22 9.51 -14.68
N GLY A 127 -11.35 8.92 -13.86
CA GLY A 127 -11.66 7.73 -13.08
C GLY A 127 -13.01 7.82 -12.35
N THR A 128 -13.50 6.69 -11.89
CA THR A 128 -14.81 6.49 -11.24
C THR A 128 -14.95 7.18 -9.86
N ILE A 129 -14.12 8.15 -9.54
CA ILE A 129 -14.14 8.88 -8.26
C ILE A 129 -14.78 10.24 -8.48
N THR A 130 -15.87 10.51 -7.76
CA THR A 130 -16.50 11.83 -7.69
C THR A 130 -16.01 12.56 -6.45
N ILE A 131 -15.51 13.76 -6.61
CA ILE A 131 -15.03 14.62 -5.52
C ILE A 131 -15.89 15.90 -5.51
N ASN A 132 -16.58 16.16 -4.40
CA ASN A 132 -17.35 17.36 -4.16
C ASN A 132 -16.95 17.95 -2.80
N ASN A 133 -16.48 19.18 -2.74
CA ASN A 133 -16.07 19.90 -1.52
C ASN A 133 -15.52 19.00 -0.39
N ALA A 134 -16.40 18.49 0.46
CA ALA A 134 -16.07 17.65 1.61
C ALA A 134 -16.47 16.17 1.43
N SER A 135 -16.83 15.74 0.21
CA SER A 135 -17.29 14.37 -0.08
C SER A 135 -16.45 13.74 -1.18
N ILE A 136 -16.07 12.48 -0.96
CA ILE A 136 -15.39 11.64 -1.94
C ILE A 136 -16.22 10.36 -2.09
N GLU A 137 -16.54 10.03 -3.33
CA GLU A 137 -17.39 8.88 -3.62
C GLU A 137 -16.84 8.08 -4.79
N ASN A 138 -16.82 6.75 -4.62
CA ASN A 138 -16.51 5.80 -5.69
C ASN A 138 -17.55 4.67 -5.73
N HIS A 139 -17.29 3.61 -6.49
CA HIS A 139 -18.20 2.45 -6.57
C HIS A 139 -18.38 1.75 -5.22
N PHE A 140 -17.36 1.69 -4.38
CA PHE A 140 -17.34 0.93 -3.13
C PHE A 140 -17.74 1.76 -1.90
N TYR A 141 -17.27 3.01 -1.84
CA TYR A 141 -17.39 3.84 -0.65
C TYR A 141 -17.91 5.22 -0.95
N LYS A 142 -18.62 5.77 0.03
CA LYS A 142 -18.94 7.20 0.11
C LYS A 142 -18.37 7.75 1.41
N LEU A 143 -17.45 8.70 1.30
CA LEU A 143 -16.77 9.34 2.43
C LEU A 143 -17.23 10.78 2.54
N GLN A 144 -17.55 11.21 3.77
CA GLN A 144 -17.87 12.59 4.11
C GLN A 144 -16.85 13.11 5.12
N LEU A 145 -16.21 14.21 4.79
CA LEU A 145 -15.27 14.91 5.69
C LEU A 145 -16.01 15.96 6.52
N ASN A 146 -15.52 16.19 7.73
CA ASN A 146 -15.85 17.35 8.54
C ASN A 146 -14.74 18.41 8.34
N PRO A 147 -14.98 19.46 7.54
CA PRO A 147 -13.92 20.44 7.24
C PRO A 147 -13.52 21.28 8.45
N ASP A 148 -14.41 21.48 9.44
CA ASP A 148 -14.13 22.27 10.63
C ASP A 148 -13.18 21.56 11.60
N LYS A 149 -13.26 20.23 11.64
CA LYS A 149 -12.45 19.39 12.53
C LYS A 149 -11.33 18.63 11.81
N GLY A 150 -11.34 18.57 10.47
CA GLY A 150 -10.37 17.78 9.71
C GLY A 150 -10.51 16.27 9.93
N THR A 151 -11.74 15.79 10.15
CA THR A 151 -12.07 14.40 10.51
C THR A 151 -12.96 13.75 9.45
N ILE A 152 -13.14 12.44 9.57
CA ILE A 152 -14.10 11.68 8.75
C ILE A 152 -15.41 11.57 9.52
N GLN A 153 -16.45 12.24 9.03
CA GLN A 153 -17.77 12.26 9.63
C GLN A 153 -18.58 11.01 9.29
N SER A 154 -18.40 10.49 8.07
CA SER A 154 -19.10 9.31 7.56
C SER A 154 -18.23 8.56 6.59
N LEU A 155 -18.23 7.25 6.69
CA LEU A 155 -17.62 6.31 5.74
C LEU A 155 -18.62 5.18 5.49
N TYR A 156 -19.40 5.32 4.44
CA TYR A 156 -20.43 4.36 4.08
C TYR A 156 -19.89 3.32 3.11
N ASP A 157 -19.97 2.04 3.49
CA ASP A 157 -19.66 0.90 2.64
C ASP A 157 -20.89 0.52 1.82
N LYS A 158 -20.80 0.62 0.50
CA LYS A 158 -21.91 0.36 -0.41
C LYS A 158 -22.17 -1.12 -0.66
N GLU A 159 -21.15 -1.97 -0.52
CA GLU A 159 -21.28 -3.43 -0.67
C GLU A 159 -21.93 -4.04 0.57
N LEU A 160 -21.47 -3.63 1.75
CA LEU A 160 -22.01 -4.07 3.04
C LEU A 160 -23.30 -3.32 3.41
N ASN A 161 -23.60 -2.21 2.72
CA ASN A 161 -24.75 -1.35 2.97
C ASN A 161 -24.80 -0.87 4.43
N CYS A 162 -23.67 -0.42 4.97
CA CYS A 162 -23.55 0.01 6.36
C CYS A 162 -22.62 1.22 6.54
N GLU A 163 -22.89 1.98 7.59
CA GLU A 163 -22.01 3.05 8.07
C GLU A 163 -20.91 2.45 8.93
N LEU A 164 -19.65 2.81 8.64
CA LEU A 164 -18.47 2.30 9.35
C LEU A 164 -18.00 3.24 10.46
N VAL A 165 -18.48 4.48 10.49
CA VAL A 165 -18.15 5.45 11.53
C VAL A 165 -19.19 5.40 12.65
N ASP A 166 -18.73 5.15 13.87
CA ASP A 166 -19.59 5.23 15.06
C ASP A 166 -19.84 6.69 15.45
N SER A 167 -21.03 7.19 15.10
CA SER A 167 -21.47 8.55 15.41
C SER A 167 -21.76 8.78 16.90
N SER A 168 -21.83 7.72 17.73
CA SER A 168 -22.00 7.84 19.18
C SER A 168 -20.68 8.07 19.92
N SER A 169 -19.55 7.85 19.25
CA SER A 169 -18.23 8.12 19.82
C SER A 169 -18.00 9.62 20.07
N PRO A 170 -17.42 10.02 21.19
CA PRO A 170 -17.06 11.41 21.45
C PRO A 170 -15.95 11.92 20.49
N TRP A 171 -15.29 11.02 19.78
CA TRP A 171 -14.22 11.32 18.83
C TRP A 171 -14.60 10.80 17.44
N GLU A 172 -14.59 11.71 16.45
CA GLU A 172 -14.79 11.34 15.06
C GLU A 172 -13.60 10.54 14.51
N LEU A 173 -13.81 9.73 13.49
CA LEU A 173 -12.75 8.94 12.86
C LEU A 173 -11.66 9.85 12.29
N GLY A 174 -10.40 9.55 12.62
CA GLY A 174 -9.25 10.37 12.22
C GLY A 174 -9.05 11.63 13.06
N ALA A 175 -9.79 11.80 14.18
CA ALA A 175 -9.60 12.95 15.07
C ALA A 175 -8.18 12.96 15.65
N PHE A 176 -7.55 14.13 15.61
CA PHE A 176 -6.32 14.36 16.36
C PHE A 176 -6.66 14.52 17.83
N ILE A 177 -6.07 13.66 18.68
CA ILE A 177 -6.29 13.68 20.13
C ILE A 177 -4.95 13.91 20.81
N TYR A 178 -4.87 14.97 21.61
CA TYR A 178 -3.74 15.21 22.50
C TYR A 178 -4.08 14.70 23.90
N GLU A 179 -3.27 13.76 24.38
CA GLU A 179 -3.41 13.21 25.74
C GLU A 179 -2.32 13.75 26.66
N LYS A 180 -2.71 14.28 27.79
CA LYS A 180 -1.82 14.76 28.84
C LYS A 180 -2.06 14.01 30.12
N LEU A 181 -1.03 13.39 30.66
CA LEU A 181 -1.07 12.76 31.97
C LEU A 181 -1.00 13.84 33.09
N GLY A 182 -1.86 13.75 34.08
CA GLY A 182 -1.81 14.57 35.27
C GLY A 182 -0.68 14.12 36.18
N ASN A 183 -0.58 12.84 36.47
CA ASN A 183 0.50 12.23 37.25
C ASN A 183 1.16 11.08 36.47
N ARG A 184 2.49 11.18 36.30
CA ARG A 184 3.29 10.18 35.57
C ARG A 184 3.51 8.87 36.34
N ASP A 185 3.41 8.91 37.67
CA ASP A 185 3.66 7.75 38.53
C ASP A 185 2.60 6.64 38.34
N GLN A 186 1.41 7.00 37.84
CA GLN A 186 0.37 6.04 37.48
C GLN A 186 0.84 5.03 36.42
N LEU A 187 1.79 5.38 35.54
CA LEU A 187 2.33 4.48 34.53
C LEU A 187 3.15 3.34 35.16
N ALA A 188 3.87 3.62 36.27
CA ALA A 188 4.61 2.61 37.00
C ALA A 188 3.67 1.59 37.69
N GLN A 189 2.41 1.98 37.91
CA GLN A 189 1.36 1.14 38.50
C GLN A 189 0.45 0.49 37.44
N TYR A 190 0.77 0.64 36.16
CA TYR A 190 -0.06 0.16 35.02
C TYR A 190 -1.50 0.69 35.07
N ARG A 191 -1.70 1.92 35.54
CA ARG A 191 -2.99 2.61 35.60
C ARG A 191 -2.99 3.82 34.68
N LEU A 192 -4.20 4.22 34.25
CA LEU A 192 -4.46 5.44 33.46
C LEU A 192 -5.73 6.10 33.98
N ASP A 193 -5.67 6.56 35.25
CA ASP A 193 -6.83 7.13 35.96
C ASP A 193 -6.84 8.68 35.88
N ASP A 194 -5.66 9.31 35.76
CA ASP A 194 -5.51 10.74 35.72
C ASP A 194 -4.88 11.20 34.41
N TYR A 195 -5.74 11.42 33.41
CA TYR A 195 -5.35 11.97 32.13
C TYR A 195 -6.44 12.84 31.54
N ASN A 196 -6.04 13.81 30.71
CA ASN A 196 -6.96 14.67 29.98
C ASN A 196 -6.74 14.50 28.47
N ARG A 197 -7.84 14.48 27.71
CA ARG A 197 -7.86 14.42 26.26
C ARG A 197 -8.41 15.72 25.70
N THR A 198 -7.69 16.32 24.78
CA THR A 198 -8.15 17.49 24.04
C THR A 198 -8.03 17.23 22.54
N GLY A 199 -9.08 17.57 21.81
CA GLY A 199 -9.09 17.56 20.34
C GLY A 199 -8.60 18.89 19.76
N LEU A 200 -8.57 18.98 18.43
CA LEU A 200 -8.36 20.25 17.73
C LEU A 200 -9.56 21.17 17.95
N SER A 201 -9.27 22.43 18.22
CA SER A 201 -10.30 23.48 18.31
C SER A 201 -10.63 24.06 16.93
N GLU A 202 -9.71 23.98 15.98
CA GLU A 202 -9.85 24.51 14.62
C GLU A 202 -8.93 23.72 13.68
N CYS A 203 -9.44 23.40 12.48
CA CYS A 203 -8.66 22.86 11.37
C CYS A 203 -8.73 23.84 10.21
N ARG A 204 -7.58 24.14 9.59
CA ARG A 204 -7.51 24.90 8.34
C ARG A 204 -6.96 23.99 7.24
N ILE A 205 -7.73 23.81 6.20
CA ILE A 205 -7.37 23.05 4.98
C ILE A 205 -6.94 24.04 3.90
#